data_96e409a1817d4dee6413a6ac785286bf
#
_entry.id   96e409a1817d4dee6413a6ac785286bf
#
_cell.length_a   1.000
_cell.length_b   1.000
_cell.length_c   1.000
_cell.angle_alpha   90.00
_cell.angle_beta   90.00
_cell.angle_gamma   90.00
#
_symmetry.space_group_name_H-M   'P 1'
#
loop_
_entity.id
_entity.type
_entity.pdbx_description
1 polymer ?
#
loop_
_entity_poly.entity_id
_entity_poly.type
_entity_poly.pdbx_seq_one_letter_code
_entity_poly.pdbx_strand_id
1 'polypeptide(L)'
;MSTIAITGVSGYIAQRLVQRLEADSDIERIVGIDVAEPKFRFQKLDFYRLDIRDPHIAQVFSGTDAVVHLAFVLNPMQDEQLMRDINVEGTRNVLNAVEKSGSRKLVYTSSMVAYGARPDNDYPLTEESPLRANTDFSYAEHKLEVELLLQKWKADHPDVTVTIFRFAIVFGRHVQNFISRTLESPRIFAVRGYRPPLQFLHEEDAAESLYFALTHDLDGAYNVCPDDEISFEEILEIAGKKTIELPQSVMFSLAKLGWNAGLLEAPPGEINYLMYPAIMSNRKIVEAGFQFKHSSRDALADALDANRGWVTIGRWRMPENVYRSRVNAVKSVGLAITGGYLLRRLAKRRASKRL
;
A
#
# COMPACT_ATOMS: atom_id res chain seq x y z
N MET A 1 -31.74 1.31 10.56
CA MET A 1 -30.49 1.84 11.12
C MET A 1 -29.53 0.69 11.27
N SER A 2 -28.31 0.83 10.77
CA SER A 2 -27.34 -0.27 10.69
C SER A 2 -26.15 -0.04 11.61
N THR A 3 -25.63 -1.12 12.19
CA THR A 3 -24.38 -1.13 12.95
C THR A 3 -23.28 -1.77 12.12
N ILE A 4 -22.20 -1.03 11.87
CA ILE A 4 -21.07 -1.46 11.02
C ILE A 4 -19.84 -1.70 11.88
N ALA A 5 -19.22 -2.88 11.78
CA ALA A 5 -17.93 -3.14 12.39
C ALA A 5 -16.79 -2.85 11.39
N ILE A 6 -15.70 -2.26 11.87
CA ILE A 6 -14.52 -1.94 11.05
C ILE A 6 -13.27 -2.40 11.80
N THR A 7 -12.50 -3.30 11.21
CA THR A 7 -11.15 -3.63 11.71
C THR A 7 -10.10 -2.75 11.04
N GLY A 8 -9.04 -2.40 11.76
CA GLY A 8 -8.05 -1.47 11.24
C GLY A 8 -8.59 -0.03 11.16
N VAL A 9 -9.49 0.32 12.09
CA VAL A 9 -10.24 1.58 12.08
C VAL A 9 -9.34 2.82 12.18
N SER A 10 -8.14 2.70 12.71
CA SER A 10 -7.18 3.79 12.84
C SER A 10 -6.41 4.09 11.55
N GLY A 11 -6.59 3.27 10.51
CA GLY A 11 -5.97 3.46 9.20
C GLY A 11 -6.55 4.66 8.43
N TYR A 12 -5.78 5.17 7.46
CA TYR A 12 -6.16 6.37 6.68
C TYR A 12 -7.42 6.14 5.80
N ILE A 13 -7.59 4.95 5.18
CA ILE A 13 -8.81 4.61 4.42
C ILE A 13 -9.99 4.49 5.37
N ALA A 14 -9.79 3.82 6.52
CA ALA A 14 -10.83 3.67 7.52
C ALA A 14 -11.33 5.02 8.05
N GLN A 15 -10.44 5.99 8.26
CA GLN A 15 -10.83 7.34 8.68
C GLN A 15 -11.79 7.99 7.69
N ARG A 16 -11.55 7.87 6.39
CA ARG A 16 -12.41 8.38 5.34
C ARG A 16 -13.77 7.66 5.32
N LEU A 17 -13.73 6.35 5.43
CA LEU A 17 -14.96 5.54 5.52
C LEU A 17 -15.79 5.94 6.75
N VAL A 18 -15.16 6.04 7.93
CA VAL A 18 -15.87 6.44 9.17
C VAL A 18 -16.47 7.83 9.03
N GLN A 19 -15.76 8.79 8.43
CA GLN A 19 -16.30 10.13 8.15
C GLN A 19 -17.53 10.08 7.24
N ARG A 20 -17.53 9.20 6.25
CA ARG A 20 -18.64 9.00 5.34
C ARG A 20 -19.85 8.37 6.04
N LEU A 21 -19.61 7.35 6.89
CA LEU A 21 -20.64 6.68 7.68
C LEU A 21 -21.22 7.57 8.78
N GLU A 22 -20.41 8.43 9.39
CA GLU A 22 -20.86 9.41 10.38
C GLU A 22 -21.93 10.35 9.83
N ALA A 23 -21.78 10.76 8.56
CA ALA A 23 -22.72 11.66 7.88
C ALA A 23 -24.01 10.96 7.40
N ASP A 24 -24.08 9.63 7.42
CA ASP A 24 -25.22 8.86 6.94
C ASP A 24 -26.22 8.62 8.07
N SER A 25 -27.47 9.07 7.88
CA SER A 25 -28.56 8.91 8.88
C SER A 25 -28.99 7.45 9.08
N ASP A 26 -28.73 6.58 8.10
CA ASP A 26 -29.11 5.16 8.18
C ASP A 26 -28.11 4.34 8.98
N ILE A 27 -26.95 4.89 9.28
CA ILE A 27 -25.95 4.30 10.15
C ILE A 27 -26.16 4.81 11.59
N GLU A 28 -26.40 3.89 12.50
CA GLU A 28 -26.62 4.20 13.91
C GLU A 28 -25.30 4.16 14.71
N ARG A 29 -24.46 3.17 14.42
CA ARG A 29 -23.28 2.88 15.22
C ARG A 29 -22.15 2.32 14.37
N ILE A 30 -20.92 2.68 14.72
CA ILE A 30 -19.70 2.15 14.13
C ILE A 30 -18.88 1.50 15.24
N VAL A 31 -18.60 0.20 15.12
CA VAL A 31 -17.76 -0.56 16.03
C VAL A 31 -16.35 -0.65 15.44
N GLY A 32 -15.41 0.12 15.96
CA GLY A 32 -14.03 0.17 15.43
C GLY A 32 -13.07 -0.64 16.28
N ILE A 33 -12.27 -1.53 15.65
CA ILE A 33 -11.18 -2.26 16.32
C ILE A 33 -9.84 -1.93 15.68
N ASP A 34 -8.84 -1.68 16.52
CA ASP A 34 -7.44 -1.52 16.10
C ASP A 34 -6.51 -1.71 17.31
N VAL A 35 -5.25 -2.02 17.08
CA VAL A 35 -4.20 -2.05 18.12
C VAL A 35 -3.74 -0.64 18.51
N ALA A 36 -3.90 0.33 17.62
CA ALA A 36 -3.58 1.74 17.82
C ALA A 36 -4.87 2.57 17.98
N GLU A 37 -4.84 3.55 18.86
CA GLU A 37 -5.96 4.49 19.02
C GLU A 37 -6.09 5.41 17.80
N PRO A 38 -7.31 5.63 17.25
CA PRO A 38 -7.51 6.55 16.14
C PRO A 38 -7.19 7.98 16.57
N LYS A 39 -6.55 8.75 15.66
CA LYS A 39 -6.21 10.17 15.88
C LYS A 39 -7.39 11.12 15.67
N PHE A 40 -8.56 10.58 15.45
CA PHE A 40 -9.80 11.30 15.18
C PHE A 40 -10.92 10.78 16.10
N ARG A 41 -11.97 11.59 16.27
CA ARG A 41 -13.16 11.21 17.05
C ARG A 41 -14.40 11.49 16.24
N PHE A 42 -15.31 10.52 16.25
CA PHE A 42 -16.63 10.61 15.64
C PHE A 42 -17.67 10.17 16.67
N GLN A 43 -18.90 10.70 16.58
CA GLN A 43 -19.94 10.47 17.58
C GLN A 43 -20.47 9.04 17.52
N LYS A 44 -20.58 8.47 16.30
CA LYS A 44 -21.06 7.10 16.09
C LYS A 44 -20.00 6.03 16.30
N LEU A 45 -18.72 6.41 16.49
CA LEU A 45 -17.60 5.48 16.59
C LEU A 45 -17.36 5.04 18.04
N ASP A 46 -17.62 3.78 18.33
CA ASP A 46 -17.18 3.08 19.53
C ASP A 46 -15.88 2.35 19.23
N PHE A 47 -14.79 2.82 19.84
CA PHE A 47 -13.46 2.26 19.62
C PHE A 47 -13.10 1.22 20.68
N TYR A 48 -12.59 0.07 20.22
CA TYR A 48 -12.05 -1.00 21.04
C TYR A 48 -10.58 -1.26 20.67
N ARG A 49 -9.69 -1.14 21.64
CA ARG A 49 -8.26 -1.45 21.43
C ARG A 49 -8.06 -2.96 21.51
N LEU A 50 -8.13 -3.66 20.40
CA LEU A 50 -7.97 -5.11 20.27
C LEU A 50 -7.14 -5.47 19.04
N ASP A 51 -6.36 -6.54 19.16
CA ASP A 51 -5.72 -7.20 18.03
C ASP A 51 -6.78 -8.08 17.34
N ILE A 52 -6.74 -8.15 16.00
CA ILE A 52 -7.68 -8.99 15.24
C ILE A 52 -7.52 -10.49 15.54
N ARG A 53 -6.42 -10.90 16.16
CA ARG A 53 -6.19 -12.27 16.64
C ARG A 53 -6.86 -12.56 17.98
N ASP A 54 -7.34 -11.54 18.69
CA ASP A 54 -8.01 -11.72 19.99
C ASP A 54 -9.40 -12.33 19.77
N PRO A 55 -9.74 -13.48 20.44
CA PRO A 55 -11.03 -14.12 20.29
C PRO A 55 -12.21 -13.28 20.81
N HIS A 56 -11.95 -12.26 21.63
CA HIS A 56 -13.01 -11.36 22.13
C HIS A 56 -13.61 -10.47 21.03
N ILE A 57 -13.02 -10.37 19.84
CA ILE A 57 -13.62 -9.61 18.73
C ILE A 57 -15.01 -10.14 18.37
N ALA A 58 -15.28 -11.43 18.55
CA ALA A 58 -16.61 -12.00 18.33
C ALA A 58 -17.69 -11.41 19.25
N GLN A 59 -17.34 -11.05 20.48
CA GLN A 59 -18.25 -10.38 21.42
C GLN A 59 -18.47 -8.91 21.01
N VAL A 60 -17.39 -8.25 20.56
CA VAL A 60 -17.43 -6.84 20.11
C VAL A 60 -18.28 -6.70 18.84
N PHE A 61 -18.27 -7.71 17.95
CA PHE A 61 -19.08 -7.72 16.72
C PHE A 61 -20.53 -8.14 16.95
N SER A 62 -20.92 -8.52 18.15
CA SER A 62 -22.31 -8.93 18.41
C SER A 62 -23.31 -7.84 18.03
N GLY A 63 -24.28 -8.20 17.18
CA GLY A 63 -25.33 -7.30 16.70
C GLY A 63 -24.89 -6.33 15.60
N THR A 64 -23.74 -6.58 14.94
CA THR A 64 -23.36 -5.82 13.74
C THR A 64 -24.00 -6.41 12.49
N ASP A 65 -24.46 -5.54 11.58
CA ASP A 65 -25.12 -5.92 10.33
C ASP A 65 -24.08 -6.24 9.23
N ALA A 66 -22.97 -5.52 9.25
CA ALA A 66 -21.88 -5.70 8.29
C ALA A 66 -20.51 -5.49 8.92
N VAL A 67 -19.50 -6.14 8.35
CA VAL A 67 -18.10 -6.02 8.77
C VAL A 67 -17.25 -5.54 7.59
N VAL A 68 -16.44 -4.49 7.80
CA VAL A 68 -15.41 -4.02 6.87
C VAL A 68 -14.05 -4.39 7.44
N HIS A 69 -13.36 -5.31 6.78
CA HIS A 69 -12.08 -5.82 7.22
C HIS A 69 -10.93 -5.10 6.52
N LEU A 70 -10.35 -4.09 7.20
CA LEU A 70 -9.22 -3.28 6.71
C LEU A 70 -7.92 -3.56 7.46
N ALA A 71 -7.97 -4.21 8.62
CA ALA A 71 -6.79 -4.54 9.40
C ALA A 71 -5.88 -5.50 8.62
N PHE A 72 -4.72 -5.02 8.22
CA PHE A 72 -3.72 -5.80 7.50
C PHE A 72 -2.35 -5.11 7.62
N VAL A 73 -1.30 -5.88 7.86
CA VAL A 73 0.08 -5.37 7.87
C VAL A 73 0.53 -5.24 6.42
N LEU A 74 0.57 -4.00 5.93
CA LEU A 74 1.03 -3.64 4.58
C LEU A 74 2.55 -3.57 4.48
N ASN A 75 3.18 -2.88 5.44
CA ASN A 75 4.63 -2.71 5.43
C ASN A 75 5.31 -4.04 5.76
N PRO A 76 6.19 -4.56 4.88
CA PRO A 76 6.85 -5.83 5.11
C PRO A 76 7.62 -5.85 6.45
N MET A 77 7.54 -6.97 7.14
CA MET A 77 8.24 -7.21 8.40
C MET A 77 9.37 -8.21 8.20
N GLN A 78 10.47 -8.04 8.95
CA GLN A 78 11.56 -9.04 8.98
C GLN A 78 11.09 -10.34 9.64
N ASP A 79 10.16 -10.26 10.58
CA ASP A 79 9.46 -11.42 11.15
C ASP A 79 8.24 -11.74 10.25
N GLU A 80 8.50 -12.49 9.19
CA GLU A 80 7.47 -12.88 8.21
C GLU A 80 6.43 -13.82 8.85
N GLN A 81 6.82 -14.63 9.83
CA GLN A 81 5.88 -15.50 10.53
C GLN A 81 4.87 -14.71 11.36
N LEU A 82 5.34 -13.69 12.10
CA LEU A 82 4.44 -12.78 12.82
C LEU A 82 3.53 -12.00 11.86
N MET A 83 4.08 -11.54 10.72
CA MET A 83 3.29 -10.85 9.71
C MET A 83 2.18 -11.75 9.15
N ARG A 84 2.48 -13.01 8.85
CA ARG A 84 1.50 -13.99 8.39
C ARG A 84 0.45 -14.28 9.46
N ASP A 85 0.87 -14.46 10.71
CA ASP A 85 -0.02 -14.70 11.85
C ASP A 85 -1.04 -13.55 12.00
N ILE A 86 -0.59 -12.31 11.91
CA ILE A 86 -1.48 -11.15 11.94
C ILE A 86 -2.41 -11.16 10.72
N ASN A 87 -1.86 -11.27 9.51
CA ASN A 87 -2.62 -11.08 8.28
C ASN A 87 -3.57 -12.23 7.97
N VAL A 88 -3.12 -13.47 8.12
CA VAL A 88 -3.88 -14.66 7.71
C VAL A 88 -4.68 -15.24 8.87
N GLU A 89 -4.01 -15.54 10.00
CA GLU A 89 -4.73 -16.13 11.14
C GLU A 89 -5.62 -15.09 11.83
N GLY A 90 -5.20 -13.80 11.84
CA GLY A 90 -6.06 -12.71 12.27
C GLY A 90 -7.31 -12.59 11.42
N THR A 91 -7.20 -12.69 10.07
CA THR A 91 -8.38 -12.72 9.19
C THR A 91 -9.25 -13.94 9.46
N ARG A 92 -8.68 -15.12 9.71
CA ARG A 92 -9.44 -16.31 10.11
C ARG A 92 -10.27 -16.06 11.38
N ASN A 93 -9.69 -15.39 12.36
CA ASN A 93 -10.41 -15.01 13.58
C ASN A 93 -11.51 -13.97 13.30
N VAL A 94 -11.29 -13.02 12.39
CA VAL A 94 -12.34 -12.08 11.93
C VAL A 94 -13.51 -12.83 11.29
N LEU A 95 -13.24 -13.83 10.42
CA LEU A 95 -14.29 -14.65 9.80
C LEU A 95 -15.12 -15.41 10.83
N ASN A 96 -14.47 -15.99 11.85
CA ASN A 96 -15.18 -16.63 12.98
C ASN A 96 -16.04 -15.63 13.76
N ALA A 97 -15.61 -14.38 13.87
CA ALA A 97 -16.38 -13.32 14.52
C ALA A 97 -17.59 -12.88 13.67
N VAL A 98 -17.43 -12.78 12.34
CA VAL A 98 -18.53 -12.52 11.40
C VAL A 98 -19.62 -13.60 11.52
N GLU A 99 -19.23 -14.87 11.50
CA GLU A 99 -20.16 -16.00 11.67
C GLU A 99 -20.95 -15.89 12.99
N LYS A 100 -20.23 -15.67 14.11
CA LYS A 100 -20.84 -15.59 15.45
C LYS A 100 -21.70 -14.35 15.67
N SER A 101 -21.39 -13.24 14.99
CA SER A 101 -22.16 -12.00 15.10
C SER A 101 -23.51 -12.06 14.37
N GLY A 102 -23.64 -12.96 13.39
CA GLY A 102 -24.78 -13.03 12.48
C GLY A 102 -24.78 -11.92 11.42
N SER A 103 -23.64 -11.24 11.21
CA SER A 103 -23.50 -10.25 10.15
C SER A 103 -23.73 -10.86 8.78
N ARG A 104 -24.51 -10.18 7.96
CA ARG A 104 -24.89 -10.66 6.62
C ARG A 104 -24.00 -10.15 5.49
N LYS A 105 -23.06 -9.27 5.81
CA LYS A 105 -22.16 -8.66 4.81
C LYS A 105 -20.75 -8.56 5.36
N LEU A 106 -19.80 -8.97 4.55
CA LEU A 106 -18.36 -8.81 4.77
C LEU A 106 -17.73 -8.11 3.59
N VAL A 107 -17.05 -6.99 3.84
CA VAL A 107 -16.25 -6.28 2.82
C VAL A 107 -14.79 -6.40 3.20
N TYR A 108 -13.98 -6.99 2.33
CA TYR A 108 -12.54 -7.18 2.52
C TYR A 108 -11.74 -6.39 1.49
N THR A 109 -10.68 -5.72 1.93
CA THR A 109 -9.73 -5.06 1.04
C THR A 109 -8.58 -5.98 0.69
N SER A 110 -8.59 -6.50 -0.53
CA SER A 110 -7.48 -7.15 -1.18
C SER A 110 -6.64 -6.13 -1.96
N SER A 111 -5.82 -6.57 -2.87
CA SER A 111 -4.93 -5.73 -3.67
C SER A 111 -4.63 -6.37 -5.03
N MET A 112 -4.28 -5.56 -6.01
CA MET A 112 -3.76 -6.01 -7.30
C MET A 112 -2.57 -6.98 -7.16
N VAL A 113 -1.85 -6.92 -6.05
CA VAL A 113 -0.70 -7.82 -5.80
C VAL A 113 -1.09 -9.30 -5.74
N ALA A 114 -2.36 -9.63 -5.51
CA ALA A 114 -2.87 -11.00 -5.55
C ALA A 114 -2.77 -11.63 -6.94
N TYR A 115 -2.85 -10.82 -8.01
CA TYR A 115 -2.59 -11.29 -9.38
C TYR A 115 -1.11 -11.58 -9.63
N GLY A 116 -0.22 -10.88 -8.91
CA GLY A 116 1.23 -10.89 -9.14
C GLY A 116 1.64 -10.04 -10.35
N ALA A 117 2.86 -9.55 -10.32
CA ALA A 117 3.49 -8.87 -11.45
C ALA A 117 4.29 -9.89 -12.27
N ARG A 118 3.76 -10.28 -13.43
CA ARG A 118 4.28 -11.36 -14.27
C ARG A 118 4.37 -10.93 -15.74
N PRO A 119 5.37 -11.42 -16.51
CA PRO A 119 5.53 -11.04 -17.91
C PRO A 119 4.41 -11.53 -18.83
N ASP A 120 3.65 -12.52 -18.38
CA ASP A 120 2.55 -13.19 -19.09
C ASP A 120 1.17 -12.88 -18.48
N ASN A 121 1.04 -11.79 -17.75
CA ASN A 121 -0.25 -11.31 -17.28
C ASN A 121 -1.13 -10.83 -18.43
N ASP A 122 -2.44 -11.03 -18.29
CA ASP A 122 -3.43 -10.36 -19.14
C ASP A 122 -3.29 -8.83 -19.01
N TYR A 123 -3.68 -8.12 -20.06
CA TYR A 123 -3.65 -6.67 -20.08
C TYR A 123 -4.92 -6.10 -20.73
N PRO A 124 -5.82 -5.50 -19.95
CA PRO A 124 -5.82 -5.38 -18.48
C PRO A 124 -6.20 -6.69 -17.75
N LEU A 125 -5.80 -6.81 -16.48
CA LEU A 125 -6.25 -7.87 -15.58
C LEU A 125 -7.74 -7.70 -15.26
N THR A 126 -8.51 -8.77 -15.32
CA THR A 126 -9.92 -8.82 -14.91
C THR A 126 -10.08 -9.65 -13.64
N GLU A 127 -11.28 -9.68 -13.08
CA GLU A 127 -11.56 -10.51 -11.90
C GLU A 127 -11.41 -12.01 -12.14
N GLU A 128 -11.51 -12.44 -13.42
CA GLU A 128 -11.31 -13.83 -13.87
C GLU A 128 -9.83 -14.17 -14.13
N SER A 129 -8.96 -13.16 -14.21
CA SER A 129 -7.52 -13.40 -14.40
C SER A 129 -6.93 -14.19 -13.23
N PRO A 130 -6.00 -15.14 -13.49
CA PRO A 130 -5.46 -16.03 -12.46
C PRO A 130 -4.75 -15.27 -11.33
N LEU A 131 -5.02 -15.65 -10.09
CA LEU A 131 -4.30 -15.17 -8.92
C LEU A 131 -2.96 -15.90 -8.80
N ARG A 132 -1.84 -15.19 -8.98
CA ARG A 132 -0.49 -15.76 -9.05
C ARG A 132 0.51 -14.85 -8.32
N ALA A 133 0.19 -14.45 -7.09
CA ALA A 133 1.02 -13.56 -6.29
C ALA A 133 2.52 -13.92 -6.35
N ASN A 134 3.38 -12.91 -6.24
CA ASN A 134 4.82 -13.10 -6.11
C ASN A 134 5.13 -13.57 -4.69
N THR A 135 5.52 -14.84 -4.52
CA THR A 135 5.75 -15.47 -3.20
C THR A 135 7.04 -15.01 -2.50
N ASP A 136 7.92 -14.30 -3.20
CA ASP A 136 9.08 -13.59 -2.65
C ASP A 136 8.73 -12.18 -2.12
N PHE A 137 7.43 -11.88 -2.04
CA PHE A 137 6.85 -10.68 -1.45
C PHE A 137 5.71 -11.07 -0.50
N SER A 138 6.01 -11.19 0.78
CA SER A 138 5.10 -11.72 1.82
C SER A 138 3.74 -11.01 1.86
N TYR A 139 3.69 -9.70 1.60
CA TYR A 139 2.42 -8.97 1.49
C TYR A 139 1.53 -9.51 0.36
N ALA A 140 2.11 -9.78 -0.80
CA ALA A 140 1.36 -10.31 -1.95
C ALA A 140 0.91 -11.76 -1.69
N GLU A 141 1.78 -12.58 -1.13
CA GLU A 141 1.48 -13.96 -0.74
C GLU A 141 0.33 -14.01 0.27
N HIS A 142 0.36 -13.19 1.33
CA HIS A 142 -0.70 -13.16 2.33
C HIS A 142 -2.03 -12.65 1.76
N LYS A 143 -2.03 -11.69 0.81
CA LYS A 143 -3.25 -11.26 0.12
C LYS A 143 -3.89 -12.40 -0.66
N LEU A 144 -3.08 -13.16 -1.39
CA LEU A 144 -3.54 -14.36 -2.10
C LEU A 144 -4.09 -15.41 -1.13
N GLU A 145 -3.38 -15.72 -0.07
CA GLU A 145 -3.78 -16.73 0.92
C GLU A 145 -5.14 -16.35 1.56
N VAL A 146 -5.34 -15.08 1.89
CA VAL A 146 -6.60 -14.59 2.45
C VAL A 146 -7.73 -14.62 1.41
N GLU A 147 -7.49 -14.30 0.14
CA GLU A 147 -8.54 -14.45 -0.89
C GLU A 147 -8.98 -15.90 -1.04
N LEU A 148 -8.05 -16.86 -1.05
CA LEU A 148 -8.40 -18.29 -1.09
C LEU A 148 -9.15 -18.73 0.17
N LEU A 149 -8.79 -18.20 1.34
CA LEU A 149 -9.50 -18.44 2.59
C LEU A 149 -10.95 -17.91 2.52
N LEU A 150 -11.14 -16.70 2.00
CA LEU A 150 -12.46 -16.08 1.84
C LEU A 150 -13.33 -16.84 0.84
N GLN A 151 -12.78 -17.30 -0.28
CA GLN A 151 -13.50 -18.13 -1.27
C GLN A 151 -14.02 -19.43 -0.64
N LYS A 152 -13.17 -20.09 0.14
CA LYS A 152 -13.58 -21.30 0.86
C LYS A 152 -14.65 -21.00 1.93
N TRP A 153 -14.43 -19.97 2.73
CA TRP A 153 -15.36 -19.57 3.78
C TRP A 153 -16.74 -19.18 3.21
N LYS A 154 -16.78 -18.46 2.08
CA LYS A 154 -18.03 -18.09 1.39
C LYS A 154 -18.81 -19.31 0.91
N ALA A 155 -18.13 -20.37 0.45
CA ALA A 155 -18.79 -21.58 0.03
C ALA A 155 -19.57 -22.27 1.18
N ASP A 156 -19.05 -22.16 2.41
CA ASP A 156 -19.68 -22.67 3.63
C ASP A 156 -20.75 -21.71 4.18
N HIS A 157 -20.75 -20.43 3.75
CA HIS A 157 -21.66 -19.36 4.24
C HIS A 157 -22.35 -18.65 3.04
N PRO A 158 -23.19 -19.34 2.27
CA PRO A 158 -23.79 -18.79 1.05
C PRO A 158 -24.69 -17.57 1.31
N ASP A 159 -25.29 -17.48 2.51
CA ASP A 159 -26.20 -16.39 2.90
C ASP A 159 -25.48 -15.08 3.29
N VAL A 160 -24.16 -15.08 3.40
CA VAL A 160 -23.37 -13.87 3.68
C VAL A 160 -22.86 -13.28 2.38
N THR A 161 -23.18 -12.03 2.09
CA THR A 161 -22.57 -11.29 0.97
C THR A 161 -21.10 -11.01 1.27
N VAL A 162 -20.18 -11.50 0.45
CA VAL A 162 -18.73 -11.28 0.60
C VAL A 162 -18.19 -10.47 -0.55
N THR A 163 -17.84 -9.21 -0.29
CA THR A 163 -17.21 -8.33 -1.27
C THR A 163 -15.70 -8.34 -1.08
N ILE A 164 -14.96 -8.67 -2.12
CA ILE A 164 -13.47 -8.64 -2.14
C ILE A 164 -13.03 -7.52 -3.08
N PHE A 165 -12.51 -6.43 -2.55
CA PHE A 165 -11.98 -5.35 -3.37
C PHE A 165 -10.49 -5.49 -3.61
N ARG A 166 -10.09 -5.73 -4.87
CA ARG A 166 -8.69 -5.71 -5.30
C ARG A 166 -8.32 -4.28 -5.67
N PHE A 167 -7.76 -3.56 -4.71
CA PHE A 167 -7.35 -2.17 -4.91
C PHE A 167 -6.09 -2.07 -5.76
N ALA A 168 -6.06 -1.09 -6.69
CA ALA A 168 -4.81 -0.60 -7.26
C ALA A 168 -3.97 0.09 -6.17
N ILE A 169 -2.80 0.62 -6.51
CA ILE A 169 -1.95 1.33 -5.55
C ILE A 169 -2.70 2.55 -5.01
N VAL A 170 -3.03 2.53 -3.71
CA VAL A 170 -3.78 3.64 -3.12
C VAL A 170 -2.83 4.79 -2.81
N PHE A 171 -3.12 5.97 -3.40
CA PHE A 171 -2.44 7.22 -3.16
C PHE A 171 -3.41 8.33 -2.76
N GLY A 172 -2.88 9.41 -2.18
CA GLY A 172 -3.63 10.56 -1.69
C GLY A 172 -2.82 11.31 -0.64
N ARG A 173 -3.42 12.32 -0.04
CA ARG A 173 -2.73 13.23 0.91
C ARG A 173 -2.32 12.57 2.22
N HIS A 174 -3.02 11.51 2.64
CA HIS A 174 -2.85 10.89 3.95
C HIS A 174 -2.11 9.55 3.90
N VAL A 175 -1.78 9.10 2.70
CA VAL A 175 -1.07 7.82 2.49
C VAL A 175 0.39 7.96 2.88
N GLN A 176 0.80 7.19 3.88
CA GLN A 176 2.19 7.12 4.34
C GLN A 176 2.59 5.65 4.53
N ASN A 177 3.05 5.04 3.45
CA ASN A 177 3.55 3.67 3.46
C ASN A 177 4.89 3.58 2.70
N PHE A 178 5.49 2.40 2.64
CA PHE A 178 6.76 2.20 1.96
C PHE A 178 6.70 2.52 0.45
N ILE A 179 5.54 2.33 -0.20
CA ILE A 179 5.36 2.63 -1.64
C ILE A 179 5.40 4.14 -1.87
N SER A 180 4.61 4.91 -1.10
CA SER A 180 4.57 6.38 -1.22
C SER A 180 5.93 7.02 -0.91
N ARG A 181 6.70 6.44 0.02
CA ARG A 181 8.05 6.90 0.35
C ARG A 181 9.07 6.72 -0.79
N THR A 182 8.84 5.79 -1.71
CA THR A 182 9.67 5.66 -2.91
C THR A 182 9.67 6.94 -3.74
N LEU A 183 8.54 7.66 -3.80
CA LEU A 183 8.42 8.95 -4.48
C LEU A 183 9.14 10.09 -3.74
N GLU A 184 9.40 9.96 -2.44
CA GLU A 184 10.19 10.93 -1.67
C GLU A 184 11.70 10.78 -1.92
N SER A 185 12.15 9.67 -2.49
CA SER A 185 13.57 9.43 -2.79
C SER A 185 14.14 10.52 -3.73
N PRO A 186 15.39 10.95 -3.55
CA PRO A 186 16.02 11.94 -4.42
C PRO A 186 16.07 11.49 -5.89
N ARG A 187 16.09 10.19 -6.11
CA ARG A 187 16.05 9.54 -7.42
C ARG A 187 15.22 8.26 -7.34
N ILE A 188 14.52 7.96 -8.41
CA ILE A 188 13.73 6.73 -8.52
C ILE A 188 14.60 5.65 -9.15
N PHE A 189 14.67 4.48 -8.51
CA PHE A 189 15.35 3.32 -9.08
C PHE A 189 14.44 2.65 -10.11
N ALA A 190 15.03 2.24 -11.24
CA ALA A 190 14.34 1.52 -12.29
C ALA A 190 15.19 0.34 -12.77
N VAL A 191 14.53 -0.73 -13.17
CA VAL A 191 15.18 -1.87 -13.79
C VAL A 191 15.41 -1.54 -15.27
N ARG A 192 16.66 -1.69 -15.73
CA ARG A 192 17.02 -1.35 -17.11
C ARG A 192 16.18 -2.16 -18.10
N GLY A 193 15.57 -1.45 -19.05
CA GLY A 193 14.73 -2.05 -20.10
C GLY A 193 13.27 -2.27 -19.71
N TYR A 194 12.85 -1.89 -18.48
CA TYR A 194 11.48 -2.00 -18.01
C TYR A 194 10.90 -0.63 -17.65
N ARG A 195 9.70 -0.37 -18.11
CA ARG A 195 8.94 0.88 -17.91
C ARG A 195 7.45 0.58 -17.83
N PRO A 196 6.99 -0.23 -16.84
CA PRO A 196 5.58 -0.54 -16.74
C PRO A 196 4.79 0.73 -16.41
N PRO A 197 3.60 0.90 -17.00
CA PRO A 197 2.64 1.88 -16.51
C PRO A 197 2.11 1.45 -15.14
N LEU A 198 1.59 2.41 -14.37
CA LEU A 198 1.00 2.18 -13.06
C LEU A 198 -0.41 2.77 -12.99
N GLN A 199 -1.27 2.20 -12.15
CA GLN A 199 -2.56 2.75 -11.77
C GLN A 199 -2.55 3.15 -10.30
N PHE A 200 -3.06 4.36 -9.99
CA PHE A 200 -3.18 4.86 -8.64
C PHE A 200 -4.64 5.13 -8.30
N LEU A 201 -5.14 4.43 -7.31
CA LEU A 201 -6.48 4.66 -6.76
C LEU A 201 -6.41 5.79 -5.73
N HIS A 202 -7.28 6.80 -5.89
CA HIS A 202 -7.35 7.87 -4.91
C HIS A 202 -7.95 7.38 -3.58
N GLU A 203 -7.42 7.85 -2.45
CA GLU A 203 -7.87 7.41 -1.11
C GLU A 203 -9.35 7.68 -0.84
N GLU A 204 -9.91 8.75 -1.43
CA GLU A 204 -11.34 9.06 -1.32
C GLU A 204 -12.18 8.06 -2.13
N ASP A 205 -11.76 7.69 -3.35
CA ASP A 205 -12.47 6.69 -4.15
C ASP A 205 -12.36 5.28 -3.53
N ALA A 206 -11.24 4.98 -2.87
CA ALA A 206 -11.10 3.75 -2.07
C ALA A 206 -12.12 3.71 -0.92
N ALA A 207 -12.29 4.80 -0.19
CA ALA A 207 -13.28 4.86 0.90
C ALA A 207 -14.73 4.86 0.38
N GLU A 208 -15.02 5.59 -0.72
CA GLU A 208 -16.34 5.58 -1.35
C GLU A 208 -16.71 4.19 -1.90
N SER A 209 -15.75 3.43 -2.46
CA SER A 209 -16.03 2.06 -2.89
C SER A 209 -16.43 1.16 -1.73
N LEU A 210 -15.81 1.30 -0.55
CA LEU A 210 -16.19 0.56 0.66
C LEU A 210 -17.60 0.95 1.13
N TYR A 211 -17.93 2.25 1.12
CA TYR A 211 -19.27 2.71 1.42
C TYR A 211 -20.30 2.18 0.40
N PHE A 212 -19.93 2.17 -0.88
CA PHE A 212 -20.77 1.64 -1.95
C PHE A 212 -21.06 0.14 -1.73
N ALA A 213 -20.06 -0.66 -1.32
CA ALA A 213 -20.28 -2.07 -0.98
C ALA A 213 -21.20 -2.26 0.23
N LEU A 214 -21.20 -1.35 1.20
CA LEU A 214 -22.11 -1.42 2.35
C LEU A 214 -23.57 -1.16 1.97
N THR A 215 -23.80 -0.32 0.97
CA THR A 215 -25.13 0.11 0.52
C THR A 215 -25.68 -0.68 -0.69
N HIS A 216 -24.84 -1.49 -1.34
CA HIS A 216 -25.20 -2.32 -2.50
C HIS A 216 -24.82 -3.79 -2.25
N ASP A 217 -25.48 -4.71 -2.93
CA ASP A 217 -25.19 -6.14 -2.81
C ASP A 217 -24.13 -6.56 -3.85
N LEU A 218 -22.86 -6.32 -3.49
CA LEU A 218 -21.72 -6.69 -4.30
C LEU A 218 -21.14 -8.02 -3.79
N ASP A 219 -21.53 -9.15 -4.39
CA ASP A 219 -20.96 -10.45 -4.02
C ASP A 219 -19.80 -10.84 -4.95
N GLY A 220 -18.69 -11.33 -4.38
CA GLY A 220 -17.50 -11.75 -5.08
C GLY A 220 -16.41 -10.68 -5.19
N ALA A 221 -15.45 -10.89 -6.11
CA ALA A 221 -14.31 -10.00 -6.29
C ALA A 221 -14.63 -8.86 -7.28
N TYR A 222 -14.06 -7.68 -7.02
CA TYR A 222 -14.14 -6.49 -7.86
C TYR A 222 -12.78 -5.78 -7.88
N ASN A 223 -12.29 -5.44 -9.08
CA ASN A 223 -11.15 -4.57 -9.24
C ASN A 223 -11.58 -3.11 -9.00
N VAL A 224 -10.84 -2.42 -8.15
CA VAL A 224 -11.09 -1.00 -7.83
C VAL A 224 -9.89 -0.18 -8.23
N CYS A 225 -10.00 0.45 -9.38
CA CYS A 225 -8.97 1.27 -10.00
C CYS A 225 -9.63 2.31 -10.92
N PRO A 226 -9.06 3.51 -11.14
CA PRO A 226 -9.57 4.44 -12.13
C PRO A 226 -9.38 3.90 -13.57
N ASP A 227 -10.00 4.57 -14.55
CA ASP A 227 -9.93 4.16 -15.96
C ASP A 227 -8.55 4.37 -16.58
N ASP A 228 -7.80 5.36 -16.05
CA ASP A 228 -6.50 5.76 -16.58
C ASP A 228 -5.35 5.02 -15.92
N GLU A 229 -4.30 4.82 -16.68
CA GLU A 229 -2.97 4.43 -16.23
C GLU A 229 -1.97 5.56 -16.50
N ILE A 230 -0.91 5.63 -15.75
CA ILE A 230 0.15 6.63 -15.93
C ILE A 230 1.43 5.93 -16.39
N SER A 231 2.03 6.41 -17.49
CA SER A 231 3.32 5.93 -17.95
C SER A 231 4.43 6.22 -16.92
N PHE A 232 5.47 5.41 -16.93
CA PHE A 232 6.61 5.62 -16.03
C PHE A 232 7.27 6.99 -16.25
N GLU A 233 7.38 7.45 -17.50
CA GLU A 233 7.93 8.75 -17.89
C GLU A 233 7.10 9.91 -17.32
N GLU A 234 5.79 9.78 -17.39
CA GLU A 234 4.86 10.77 -16.86
C GLU A 234 4.92 10.86 -15.33
N ILE A 235 5.08 9.71 -14.63
CA ILE A 235 5.32 9.71 -13.18
C ILE A 235 6.59 10.49 -12.83
N LEU A 236 7.67 10.30 -13.59
CA LEU A 236 8.93 11.04 -13.39
C LEU A 236 8.77 12.54 -13.62
N GLU A 237 8.03 12.93 -14.65
CA GLU A 237 7.75 14.33 -14.98
C GLU A 237 6.94 15.00 -13.86
N ILE A 238 5.82 14.41 -13.45
CA ILE A 238 4.97 14.92 -12.37
C ILE A 238 5.74 15.00 -11.05
N ALA A 239 6.54 13.97 -10.73
CA ALA A 239 7.36 13.93 -9.52
C ALA A 239 8.60 14.84 -9.58
N GLY A 240 8.98 15.36 -10.75
CA GLY A 240 10.21 16.11 -10.94
C GLY A 240 11.49 15.31 -10.63
N LYS A 241 11.45 13.98 -10.86
CA LYS A 241 12.52 13.07 -10.43
C LYS A 241 13.33 12.55 -11.63
N LYS A 242 14.57 12.16 -11.33
CA LYS A 242 15.45 11.44 -12.27
C LYS A 242 15.59 10.00 -11.83
N THR A 243 15.84 9.10 -12.79
CA THR A 243 16.06 7.68 -12.51
C THR A 243 17.53 7.33 -12.30
N ILE A 244 17.73 6.22 -11.59
CA ILE A 244 18.95 5.41 -11.61
C ILE A 244 18.55 4.05 -12.17
N GLU A 245 19.06 3.71 -13.36
CA GLU A 245 18.78 2.43 -14.00
C GLU A 245 19.85 1.41 -13.66
N LEU A 246 19.42 0.28 -13.15
CA LEU A 246 20.30 -0.83 -12.83
C LEU A 246 19.89 -2.08 -13.61
N PRO A 247 20.86 -2.94 -13.99
CA PRO A 247 20.53 -4.27 -14.51
C PRO A 247 19.70 -5.05 -13.49
N GLN A 248 18.78 -5.90 -13.95
CA GLN A 248 17.89 -6.68 -13.12
C GLN A 248 18.65 -7.44 -12.00
N SER A 249 19.71 -8.18 -12.36
CA SER A 249 20.50 -8.96 -11.39
C SER A 249 21.13 -8.10 -10.30
N VAL A 250 21.60 -6.90 -10.64
CA VAL A 250 22.18 -5.95 -9.68
C VAL A 250 21.09 -5.40 -8.76
N MET A 251 19.93 -5.04 -9.31
CA MET A 251 18.81 -4.53 -8.54
C MET A 251 18.36 -5.54 -7.48
N PHE A 252 18.11 -6.79 -7.88
CA PHE A 252 17.70 -7.87 -6.95
C PHE A 252 18.78 -8.16 -5.90
N SER A 253 20.06 -8.17 -6.28
CA SER A 253 21.17 -8.42 -5.35
C SER A 253 21.28 -7.32 -4.29
N LEU A 254 21.18 -6.05 -4.71
CA LEU A 254 21.24 -4.90 -3.80
C LEU A 254 20.00 -4.86 -2.89
N ALA A 255 18.82 -5.14 -3.43
CA ALA A 255 17.60 -5.20 -2.64
C ALA A 255 17.67 -6.31 -1.59
N LYS A 256 18.13 -7.51 -1.96
CA LYS A 256 18.32 -8.62 -1.02
C LYS A 256 19.31 -8.28 0.09
N LEU A 257 20.45 -7.70 -0.27
CA LEU A 257 21.45 -7.28 0.71
C LEU A 257 20.88 -6.20 1.65
N GLY A 258 20.24 -5.18 1.08
CA GLY A 258 19.64 -4.08 1.85
C GLY A 258 18.51 -4.55 2.77
N TRP A 259 17.64 -5.44 2.29
CA TRP A 259 16.57 -6.05 3.09
C TRP A 259 17.14 -6.87 4.26
N ASN A 260 18.07 -7.78 3.99
CA ASN A 260 18.68 -8.63 5.02
C ASN A 260 19.47 -7.81 6.07
N ALA A 261 20.00 -6.65 5.68
CA ALA A 261 20.68 -5.73 6.58
C ALA A 261 19.73 -4.77 7.33
N GLY A 262 18.41 -4.85 7.10
CA GLY A 262 17.42 -3.95 7.68
C GLY A 262 17.53 -2.50 7.21
N LEU A 263 18.14 -2.25 6.03
CA LEU A 263 18.34 -0.92 5.46
C LEU A 263 17.22 -0.50 4.50
N LEU A 264 16.50 -1.48 3.95
CA LEU A 264 15.35 -1.26 3.07
C LEU A 264 14.05 -1.66 3.77
N GLU A 265 12.95 -1.05 3.34
CA GLU A 265 11.61 -1.29 3.91
C GLU A 265 10.83 -2.38 3.18
N ALA A 266 11.33 -2.85 2.02
CA ALA A 266 10.65 -3.85 1.20
C ALA A 266 11.60 -4.97 0.76
N PRO A 267 11.10 -6.22 0.64
CA PRO A 267 11.86 -7.36 0.16
C PRO A 267 12.08 -7.30 -1.36
N PRO A 268 13.03 -8.09 -1.90
CA PRO A 268 13.36 -8.08 -3.33
C PRO A 268 12.18 -8.36 -4.26
N GLY A 269 11.20 -9.13 -3.83
CA GLY A 269 10.03 -9.51 -4.65
C GLY A 269 9.19 -8.33 -5.12
N GLU A 270 9.24 -7.18 -4.43
CA GLU A 270 8.59 -5.95 -4.87
C GLU A 270 9.13 -5.45 -6.23
N ILE A 271 10.39 -5.75 -6.57
CA ILE A 271 11.02 -5.32 -7.82
C ILE A 271 10.24 -5.84 -9.05
N ASN A 272 9.53 -6.95 -8.94
CA ASN A 272 8.71 -7.48 -10.03
C ASN A 272 7.67 -6.44 -10.51
N TYR A 273 7.11 -5.63 -9.58
CA TYR A 273 6.16 -4.56 -9.90
C TYR A 273 6.80 -3.32 -10.54
N LEU A 274 8.14 -3.23 -10.55
CA LEU A 274 8.90 -2.25 -11.34
C LEU A 274 9.24 -2.75 -12.75
N MET A 275 8.94 -4.01 -13.04
CA MET A 275 9.26 -4.65 -14.32
C MET A 275 8.01 -4.99 -15.14
N TYR A 276 6.98 -5.52 -14.50
CA TYR A 276 5.82 -6.05 -15.19
C TYR A 276 4.56 -5.27 -14.80
N PRO A 277 3.70 -4.91 -15.77
CA PRO A 277 2.48 -4.19 -15.48
C PRO A 277 1.50 -5.08 -14.71
N ALA A 278 0.76 -4.44 -13.80
CA ALA A 278 -0.38 -5.03 -13.11
C ALA A 278 -1.58 -4.07 -13.22
N ILE A 279 -1.95 -3.76 -14.46
CA ILE A 279 -3.04 -2.86 -14.83
C ILE A 279 -4.35 -3.64 -14.81
N MET A 280 -5.34 -3.13 -14.09
CA MET A 280 -6.63 -3.79 -13.90
C MET A 280 -7.75 -3.09 -14.68
N SER A 281 -8.75 -3.86 -15.06
CA SER A 281 -10.04 -3.33 -15.55
C SER A 281 -11.00 -3.14 -14.39
N ASN A 282 -11.63 -1.97 -14.31
CA ASN A 282 -12.66 -1.63 -13.31
C ASN A 282 -14.08 -1.88 -13.84
N ARG A 283 -14.21 -2.47 -15.02
CA ARG A 283 -15.48 -2.62 -15.73
C ARG A 283 -16.58 -3.18 -14.84
N LYS A 284 -16.30 -4.22 -14.07
CA LYS A 284 -17.29 -4.90 -13.24
C LYS A 284 -17.90 -3.99 -12.16
N ILE A 285 -17.09 -3.18 -11.47
CA ILE A 285 -17.59 -2.29 -10.44
C ILE A 285 -18.32 -1.06 -11.06
N VAL A 286 -17.89 -0.60 -12.23
CA VAL A 286 -18.56 0.47 -12.97
C VAL A 286 -19.92 -0.01 -13.49
N GLU A 287 -20.03 -1.22 -14.03
CA GLU A 287 -21.30 -1.85 -14.43
C GLU A 287 -22.24 -2.07 -13.23
N ALA A 288 -21.68 -2.25 -12.01
CA ALA A 288 -22.47 -2.28 -10.77
C ALA A 288 -22.95 -0.88 -10.32
N GLY A 289 -22.54 0.20 -10.98
CA GLY A 289 -22.98 1.57 -10.73
C GLY A 289 -22.01 2.48 -9.99
N PHE A 290 -20.81 1.99 -9.62
CA PHE A 290 -19.80 2.83 -8.98
C PHE A 290 -19.19 3.84 -9.96
N GLN A 291 -18.91 5.05 -9.49
CA GLN A 291 -18.29 6.11 -10.28
C GLN A 291 -17.02 6.61 -9.59
N PHE A 292 -15.89 6.51 -10.25
CA PHE A 292 -14.64 7.11 -9.80
C PHE A 292 -14.70 8.63 -9.96
N LYS A 293 -14.18 9.38 -9.00
CA LYS A 293 -14.13 10.85 -9.01
C LYS A 293 -12.73 11.39 -9.33
N HIS A 294 -11.71 10.55 -9.17
CA HIS A 294 -10.32 10.95 -9.32
C HIS A 294 -9.62 10.03 -10.31
N SER A 295 -8.71 10.61 -11.09
CA SER A 295 -7.80 9.89 -11.98
C SER A 295 -6.57 9.38 -11.20
N SER A 296 -5.81 8.49 -11.82
CA SER A 296 -4.49 8.09 -11.32
C SER A 296 -3.55 9.30 -11.17
N ARG A 297 -3.68 10.27 -12.07
CA ARG A 297 -2.91 11.53 -12.03
C ARG A 297 -3.26 12.36 -10.79
N ASP A 298 -4.53 12.48 -10.43
CA ASP A 298 -4.99 13.22 -9.24
C ASP A 298 -4.45 12.57 -7.96
N ALA A 299 -4.55 11.23 -7.87
CA ALA A 299 -4.03 10.48 -6.73
C ALA A 299 -2.51 10.66 -6.54
N LEU A 300 -1.74 10.60 -7.65
CA LEU A 300 -0.30 10.84 -7.63
C LEU A 300 0.04 12.27 -7.25
N ALA A 301 -0.64 13.27 -7.82
CA ALA A 301 -0.41 14.69 -7.57
C ALA A 301 -0.65 15.04 -6.09
N ASP A 302 -1.76 14.56 -5.52
CA ASP A 302 -2.12 14.77 -4.11
C ASP A 302 -1.10 14.12 -3.16
N ALA A 303 -0.63 12.90 -3.47
CA ALA A 303 0.41 12.24 -2.70
C ALA A 303 1.75 13.01 -2.72
N LEU A 304 2.15 13.52 -3.89
CA LEU A 304 3.38 14.31 -4.04
C LEU A 304 3.28 15.66 -3.32
N ASP A 305 2.13 16.33 -3.40
CA ASP A 305 1.92 17.62 -2.71
C ASP A 305 2.00 17.46 -1.19
N ALA A 306 1.35 16.45 -0.64
CA ALA A 306 1.36 16.16 0.79
C ALA A 306 2.75 15.79 1.34
N ASN A 307 3.60 15.21 0.50
CA ASN A 307 4.95 14.79 0.87
C ASN A 307 6.04 15.80 0.46
N ARG A 308 5.64 16.97 -0.04
CA ARG A 308 6.57 18.03 -0.44
C ARG A 308 7.46 18.46 0.72
N GLY A 309 8.76 18.59 0.45
CA GLY A 309 9.76 18.98 1.46
C GLY A 309 10.29 17.84 2.33
N TRP A 310 9.92 16.59 2.02
CA TRP A 310 10.47 15.41 2.65
C TRP A 310 11.36 14.62 1.69
N VAL A 311 12.38 13.96 2.23
CA VAL A 311 13.29 13.05 1.50
C VAL A 311 13.43 11.77 2.28
N THR A 312 13.27 10.64 1.56
CA THR A 312 13.48 9.29 2.09
C THR A 312 14.68 8.63 1.43
N ILE A 313 15.56 8.03 2.23
CA ILE A 313 16.69 7.21 1.78
C ILE A 313 16.69 5.90 2.58
N GLY A 314 16.36 4.80 1.92
CA GLY A 314 16.10 3.53 2.59
C GLY A 314 15.00 3.73 3.65
N ARG A 315 15.26 3.36 4.89
CA ARG A 315 14.32 3.50 6.03
C ARG A 315 14.30 4.89 6.70
N TRP A 316 15.16 5.82 6.27
CA TRP A 316 15.28 7.14 6.92
C TRP A 316 14.53 8.21 6.14
N ARG A 317 13.54 8.80 6.79
CA ARG A 317 12.79 9.96 6.31
C ARG A 317 13.25 11.22 7.04
N MET A 318 13.54 12.30 6.30
CA MET A 318 14.01 13.56 6.87
C MET A 318 13.51 14.77 6.06
N PRO A 319 13.43 15.97 6.66
CA PRO A 319 13.15 17.19 5.91
C PRO A 319 14.21 17.45 4.82
N GLU A 320 13.78 17.94 3.66
CA GLU A 320 14.66 18.17 2.51
C GLU A 320 15.81 19.15 2.80
N ASN A 321 15.56 20.17 3.61
CA ASN A 321 16.60 21.12 4.03
C ASN A 321 17.72 20.44 4.84
N VAL A 322 17.38 19.48 5.69
CA VAL A 322 18.36 18.68 6.46
C VAL A 322 19.15 17.77 5.51
N TYR A 323 18.47 17.13 4.56
CA TYR A 323 19.12 16.31 3.53
C TYR A 323 20.12 17.14 2.71
N ARG A 324 19.69 18.29 2.16
CA ARG A 324 20.54 19.20 1.37
C ARG A 324 21.76 19.67 2.17
N SER A 325 21.59 20.01 3.44
CA SER A 325 22.69 20.40 4.33
C SER A 325 23.72 19.29 4.49
N ARG A 326 23.26 18.04 4.74
CA ARG A 326 24.15 16.86 4.86
C ARG A 326 24.91 16.57 3.57
N VAL A 327 24.22 16.60 2.42
CA VAL A 327 24.85 16.39 1.11
C VAL A 327 25.90 17.47 0.82
N ASN A 328 25.63 18.74 1.13
CA ASN A 328 26.58 19.83 0.97
C ASN A 328 27.80 19.69 1.89
N ALA A 329 27.59 19.27 3.13
CA ALA A 329 28.70 18.99 4.06
C ALA A 329 29.60 17.87 3.53
N VAL A 330 29.02 16.76 3.05
CA VAL A 330 29.80 15.65 2.45
C VAL A 330 30.57 16.12 1.21
N LYS A 331 29.95 16.91 0.32
CA LYS A 331 30.61 17.48 -0.85
C LYS A 331 31.76 18.38 -0.47
N SER A 332 31.58 19.24 0.54
CA SER A 332 32.63 20.17 1.03
C SER A 332 33.82 19.41 1.63
N VAL A 333 33.57 18.35 2.40
CA VAL A 333 34.63 17.47 2.94
C VAL A 333 35.35 16.74 1.79
N GLY A 334 34.63 16.21 0.81
CA GLY A 334 35.21 15.54 -0.36
C GLY A 334 36.10 16.50 -1.19
N LEU A 335 35.64 17.74 -1.39
CA LEU A 335 36.44 18.77 -2.10
C LEU A 335 37.68 19.17 -1.30
N ALA A 336 37.62 19.26 0.02
CA ALA A 336 38.77 19.56 0.87
C ALA A 336 39.81 18.44 0.82
N ILE A 337 39.37 17.17 0.86
CA ILE A 337 40.27 16.00 0.76
C ILE A 337 40.95 15.95 -0.63
N THR A 338 40.16 16.09 -1.70
CA THR A 338 40.72 16.08 -3.08
C THR A 338 41.61 17.29 -3.36
N GLY A 339 41.21 18.47 -2.88
CA GLY A 339 42.06 19.68 -2.99
C GLY A 339 43.38 19.55 -2.22
N GLY A 340 43.35 19.03 -1.00
CA GLY A 340 44.54 18.75 -0.20
C GLY A 340 45.48 17.72 -0.83
N TYR A 341 44.90 16.66 -1.44
CA TYR A 341 45.68 15.66 -2.18
C TYR A 341 46.39 16.25 -3.43
N LEU A 342 45.65 17.05 -4.20
CA LEU A 342 46.19 17.75 -5.37
C LEU A 342 47.32 18.73 -5.02
N LEU A 343 47.12 19.53 -3.95
CA LEU A 343 48.14 20.46 -3.48
C LEU A 343 49.40 19.73 -2.99
N ARG A 344 49.28 18.61 -2.26
CA ARG A 344 50.41 17.77 -1.84
C ARG A 344 51.16 17.18 -3.07
N ARG A 345 50.46 16.77 -4.10
CA ARG A 345 51.03 16.22 -5.32
C ARG A 345 51.78 17.28 -6.15
N LEU A 346 51.23 18.52 -6.19
CA LEU A 346 51.89 19.67 -6.83
C LEU A 346 53.15 20.15 -6.06
N ALA A 347 53.07 20.15 -4.71
CA ALA A 347 54.22 20.47 -3.86
C ALA A 347 55.37 19.46 -4.05
N LYS A 348 55.05 18.14 -4.08
CA LYS A 348 56.05 17.09 -4.37
C LYS A 348 56.70 17.24 -5.76
N ARG A 349 55.91 17.58 -6.81
CA ARG A 349 56.43 17.81 -8.16
C ARG A 349 57.31 19.07 -8.25
N ARG A 350 57.05 20.12 -7.44
CA ARG A 350 57.92 21.30 -7.37
C ARG A 350 59.23 21.03 -6.62
N ALA A 351 59.18 20.19 -5.57
CA ALA A 351 60.38 19.81 -4.84
C ALA A 351 61.33 18.92 -5.68
N SER A 352 60.77 17.98 -6.50
CA SER A 352 61.58 17.13 -7.41
C SER A 352 62.14 17.81 -8.66
N LYS A 353 61.73 19.05 -8.95
CA LYS A 353 62.33 19.87 -10.07
C LYS A 353 63.39 20.87 -9.56
N ARG A 354 63.68 20.89 -8.25
CA ARG A 354 64.71 21.75 -7.65
C ARG A 354 65.96 20.99 -7.20
N LEU A 355 65.99 19.68 -7.40
CA LEU A 355 67.16 18.80 -7.36
C LEU A 355 67.59 18.41 -8.78
#